data_b7e573ccdd3720978df1652a5c4711e3
#
_entry.id   b7e573ccdd3720978df1652a5c4711e3
#
_cell.length_a   1.000
_cell.length_b   1.000
_cell.length_c   1.000
_cell.angle_alpha   90.00
_cell.angle_beta   90.00
_cell.angle_gamma   90.00
#
_symmetry.space_group_name_H-M   'P 1'
#
loop_
_entity.id
_entity.type
_entity.pdbx_description
1 polymer ?
#
loop_
_entity_poly.entity_id
_entity_poly.type
_entity_poly.pdbx_seq_one_letter_code
_entity_poly.pdbx_strand_id
1 'polypeptide(L)'
;MLFSDISPFVRFAEIIHYQSSGNHVYVRDCRIFYILSGEAKIRIDGQEYSMGPHSVFYCSSGNRYAISSQGVELISINFDLTYDHQDRELPYAPVPLSAATSLPSANNCFVEDQRILSQHIFLESGMTCWELLERILDEFSTRRILYRETASALLKALLVQLLRGSMQSVSQSAGAVEKIIDHIHTHYNEPMSNALFSRLTGYHEYYLNRLFTRHTGSTIHQYILDVRISHARKILINTDLPLSVVAEKVGFSSNTYFSTYFRQSTGLSPTQFRKKHKNTL
;
A
#
# COMPACT_ATOMS: atom_id res chain seq x y z
N MET A 1 16.60 -1.43 -19.04
CA MET A 1 15.72 -1.32 -20.22
C MET A 1 14.63 -0.29 -19.96
N LEU A 2 14.07 0.32 -20.99
CA LEU A 2 12.91 1.20 -20.87
C LEU A 2 11.60 0.41 -21.00
N PHE A 3 10.50 1.00 -20.56
CA PHE A 3 9.16 0.36 -20.71
C PHE A 3 8.80 0.13 -22.20
N SER A 4 9.26 0.99 -23.10
CA SER A 4 9.10 0.80 -24.55
C SER A 4 9.65 -0.54 -25.04
N ASP A 5 10.74 -1.00 -24.43
CA ASP A 5 11.49 -2.19 -24.86
C ASP A 5 10.83 -3.49 -24.33
N ILE A 6 9.86 -3.39 -23.42
CA ILE A 6 9.14 -4.54 -22.89
C ILE A 6 8.36 -5.23 -23.99
N SER A 7 8.63 -6.53 -24.16
CA SER A 7 7.87 -7.44 -24.98
C SER A 7 7.62 -8.71 -24.15
N PRO A 8 6.50 -8.77 -23.40
CA PRO A 8 6.29 -9.84 -22.43
C PRO A 8 6.19 -11.20 -23.08
N PHE A 9 6.88 -12.19 -22.53
CA PHE A 9 6.71 -13.60 -22.91
C PHE A 9 5.82 -14.31 -21.90
N VAL A 10 4.54 -14.53 -22.26
CA VAL A 10 3.56 -15.20 -21.39
C VAL A 10 3.78 -16.70 -21.43
N ARG A 11 4.06 -17.30 -20.26
CA ARG A 11 4.28 -18.75 -20.10
C ARG A 11 3.02 -19.49 -19.74
N PHE A 12 2.17 -18.84 -18.93
CA PHE A 12 1.01 -19.48 -18.32
C PHE A 12 -0.07 -18.40 -18.06
N ALA A 13 -1.30 -18.75 -18.36
CA ALA A 13 -2.46 -17.94 -18.03
C ALA A 13 -3.66 -18.88 -17.83
N GLU A 14 -4.08 -19.08 -16.59
CA GLU A 14 -5.19 -19.97 -16.24
C GLU A 14 -5.93 -19.47 -14.99
N ILE A 15 -7.17 -19.94 -14.85
CA ILE A 15 -7.92 -19.85 -13.59
C ILE A 15 -7.53 -21.02 -12.73
N ILE A 16 -7.08 -20.75 -11.52
CA ILE A 16 -6.66 -21.76 -10.56
C ILE A 16 -7.41 -21.65 -9.25
N HIS A 17 -7.71 -22.79 -8.63
CA HIS A 17 -8.14 -22.85 -7.24
C HIS A 17 -6.89 -23.00 -6.37
N TYR A 18 -6.70 -22.07 -5.44
CA TYR A 18 -5.50 -22.01 -4.63
C TYR A 18 -5.81 -22.04 -3.14
N GLN A 19 -5.09 -22.91 -2.43
CA GLN A 19 -5.12 -23.01 -0.98
C GLN A 19 -3.68 -23.13 -0.46
N SER A 20 -3.34 -22.38 0.57
CA SER A 20 -1.99 -22.38 1.12
C SER A 20 -1.97 -21.87 2.54
N SER A 21 -1.06 -22.39 3.35
CA SER A 21 -0.77 -21.96 4.71
C SER A 21 0.11 -20.70 4.81
N GLY A 22 0.64 -20.20 3.69
CA GLY A 22 1.39 -18.95 3.65
C GLY A 22 2.91 -19.12 3.83
N ASN A 23 3.49 -20.19 3.29
CA ASN A 23 4.95 -20.32 3.25
C ASN A 23 5.57 -19.32 2.27
N HIS A 24 6.72 -18.76 2.66
CA HIS A 24 7.47 -17.88 1.79
C HIS A 24 8.11 -18.66 0.64
N VAL A 25 7.93 -18.13 -0.56
CA VAL A 25 8.51 -18.67 -1.78
C VAL A 25 9.31 -17.61 -2.52
N TYR A 26 10.30 -18.05 -3.27
CA TYR A 26 11.06 -17.25 -4.22
C TYR A 26 10.56 -17.54 -5.63
N VAL A 27 10.40 -16.49 -6.44
CA VAL A 27 9.88 -16.62 -7.81
C VAL A 27 10.90 -16.11 -8.83
N ARG A 28 10.96 -16.80 -9.97
CA ARG A 28 11.93 -16.58 -11.05
C ARG A 28 11.30 -15.99 -12.31
N ASP A 29 10.00 -15.82 -12.31
CA ASP A 29 9.19 -15.19 -13.34
C ASP A 29 8.32 -14.08 -12.72
N CYS A 30 7.86 -13.15 -13.52
CA CYS A 30 6.86 -12.18 -13.11
C CYS A 30 5.49 -12.85 -12.97
N ARG A 31 4.68 -12.38 -12.02
CA ARG A 31 3.35 -12.95 -11.73
C ARG A 31 2.29 -11.88 -11.57
N ILE A 32 1.12 -12.17 -12.10
CA ILE A 32 -0.10 -11.42 -11.81
C ILE A 32 -1.12 -12.39 -11.22
N PHE A 33 -1.73 -12.00 -10.10
CA PHE A 33 -2.89 -12.68 -9.52
C PHE A 33 -4.08 -11.70 -9.53
N TYR A 34 -5.20 -12.17 -10.03
CA TYR A 34 -6.48 -11.46 -9.98
C TYR A 34 -7.50 -12.37 -9.30
N ILE A 35 -8.13 -11.88 -8.22
CA ILE A 35 -9.06 -12.66 -7.44
C ILE A 35 -10.44 -12.65 -8.10
N LEU A 36 -10.97 -13.83 -8.38
CA LEU A 36 -12.33 -14.03 -8.89
C LEU A 36 -13.32 -14.22 -7.74
N SER A 37 -12.99 -15.12 -6.79
CA SER A 37 -13.82 -15.39 -5.62
C SER A 37 -12.98 -15.86 -4.44
N GLY A 38 -13.50 -15.70 -3.22
CA GLY A 38 -12.78 -16.02 -1.99
C GLY A 38 -11.85 -14.91 -1.54
N GLU A 39 -10.97 -15.22 -0.59
CA GLU A 39 -10.03 -14.27 0.00
C GLU A 39 -8.63 -14.89 0.12
N ALA A 40 -7.63 -14.04 -0.04
CA ALA A 40 -6.22 -14.40 0.19
C ALA A 40 -5.49 -13.27 0.89
N LYS A 41 -4.37 -13.60 1.56
CA LYS A 41 -3.43 -12.61 2.09
C LYS A 41 -2.07 -12.83 1.46
N ILE A 42 -1.46 -11.76 0.95
CA ILE A 42 -0.10 -11.78 0.45
C ILE A 42 0.80 -10.96 1.37
N ARG A 43 1.93 -11.56 1.77
CA ARG A 43 3.02 -10.89 2.50
C ARG A 43 4.23 -10.77 1.59
N ILE A 44 4.73 -9.55 1.43
CA ILE A 44 5.92 -9.21 0.65
C ILE A 44 6.60 -7.99 1.27
N ASP A 45 7.93 -8.00 1.37
CA ASP A 45 8.72 -6.87 1.91
C ASP A 45 8.24 -6.37 3.28
N GLY A 46 7.81 -7.29 4.15
CA GLY A 46 7.29 -6.98 5.49
C GLY A 46 5.87 -6.37 5.50
N GLN A 47 5.22 -6.25 4.34
CA GLN A 47 3.85 -5.77 4.21
C GLN A 47 2.88 -6.93 3.97
N GLU A 48 1.66 -6.81 4.49
CA GLU A 48 0.56 -7.74 4.24
C GLU A 48 -0.57 -7.02 3.50
N TYR A 49 -1.04 -7.63 2.42
CA TYR A 49 -2.15 -7.17 1.60
C TYR A 49 -3.28 -8.19 1.70
N SER A 50 -4.48 -7.73 2.06
CA SER A 50 -5.70 -8.53 1.98
C SER A 50 -6.27 -8.42 0.58
N MET A 51 -6.45 -9.55 -0.09
CA MET A 51 -6.96 -9.66 -1.44
C MET A 51 -8.36 -10.26 -1.41
N GLY A 52 -9.35 -9.49 -1.83
CA GLY A 52 -10.72 -9.94 -2.08
C GLY A 52 -11.04 -9.95 -3.57
N PRO A 53 -12.31 -10.25 -3.95
CA PRO A 53 -12.74 -10.24 -5.35
C PRO A 53 -12.36 -8.94 -6.07
N HIS A 54 -11.89 -9.06 -7.29
CA HIS A 54 -11.40 -7.99 -8.17
C HIS A 54 -10.09 -7.32 -7.75
N SER A 55 -9.44 -7.73 -6.65
CA SER A 55 -8.10 -7.23 -6.36
C SER A 55 -7.04 -7.85 -7.28
N VAL A 56 -6.00 -7.07 -7.57
CA VAL A 56 -4.87 -7.48 -8.41
C VAL A 56 -3.57 -7.34 -7.66
N PHE A 57 -2.72 -8.34 -7.79
CA PHE A 57 -1.35 -8.30 -7.29
C PHE A 57 -0.37 -8.68 -8.41
N TYR A 58 0.56 -7.80 -8.68
CA TYR A 58 1.71 -8.05 -9.54
C TYR A 58 2.98 -8.21 -8.69
N CYS A 59 3.79 -9.18 -9.04
CA CYS A 59 5.09 -9.43 -8.42
C CYS A 59 6.13 -9.64 -9.51
N SER A 60 7.23 -8.89 -9.46
CA SER A 60 8.35 -9.05 -10.37
C SER A 60 9.17 -10.31 -10.05
N SER A 61 9.86 -10.84 -11.06
CA SER A 61 10.87 -11.88 -10.90
C SER A 61 11.92 -11.49 -9.84
N GLY A 62 12.42 -12.47 -9.10
CA GLY A 62 13.44 -12.25 -8.06
C GLY A 62 12.87 -11.87 -6.69
N ASN A 63 11.60 -11.62 -6.57
CA ASN A 63 10.98 -11.28 -5.30
C ASN A 63 10.60 -12.52 -4.48
N ARG A 64 10.35 -12.28 -3.20
CA ARG A 64 9.93 -13.29 -2.22
C ARG A 64 8.59 -12.88 -1.65
N TYR A 65 7.61 -13.76 -1.73
CA TYR A 65 6.32 -13.52 -1.13
C TYR A 65 5.76 -14.76 -0.44
N ALA A 66 4.75 -14.57 0.39
CA ALA A 66 3.95 -15.66 0.94
C ALA A 66 2.47 -15.36 0.66
N ILE A 67 1.75 -16.33 0.11
CA ILE A 67 0.30 -16.24 -0.08
C ILE A 67 -0.38 -17.28 0.81
N SER A 68 -1.38 -16.83 1.61
CA SER A 68 -2.21 -17.69 2.44
C SER A 68 -3.68 -17.53 2.07
N SER A 69 -4.39 -18.66 1.97
CA SER A 69 -5.83 -18.71 1.70
C SER A 69 -6.41 -20.02 2.20
N GLN A 70 -7.66 -20.01 2.66
CA GLN A 70 -8.44 -21.22 2.95
C GLN A 70 -9.14 -21.79 1.71
N GLY A 71 -9.08 -21.07 0.59
CA GLY A 71 -9.63 -21.41 -0.70
C GLY A 71 -9.95 -20.12 -1.46
N VAL A 72 -9.29 -19.92 -2.56
CA VAL A 72 -9.47 -18.74 -3.42
C VAL A 72 -9.45 -19.23 -4.88
N GLU A 73 -10.33 -18.68 -5.69
CA GLU A 73 -10.29 -18.82 -7.14
C GLU A 73 -9.68 -17.56 -7.73
N LEU A 74 -8.64 -17.71 -8.52
CA LEU A 74 -7.89 -16.61 -9.07
C LEU A 74 -7.36 -16.88 -10.48
N ILE A 75 -7.19 -15.82 -11.26
CA ILE A 75 -6.40 -15.84 -12.47
C ILE A 75 -4.93 -15.74 -12.10
N SER A 76 -4.11 -16.68 -12.58
CA SER A 76 -2.65 -16.64 -12.47
C SER A 76 -2.04 -16.45 -13.83
N ILE A 77 -1.24 -15.39 -14.02
CA ILE A 77 -0.43 -15.17 -15.22
C ILE A 77 1.04 -15.17 -14.82
N ASN A 78 1.83 -16.05 -15.46
CA ASN A 78 3.27 -16.13 -15.30
C ASN A 78 3.96 -15.71 -16.60
N PHE A 79 4.95 -14.82 -16.51
CA PHE A 79 5.59 -14.24 -17.69
C PHE A 79 6.99 -13.68 -17.39
N ASP A 80 7.76 -13.47 -18.44
CA ASP A 80 8.96 -12.61 -18.40
C ASP A 80 8.67 -11.28 -19.10
N LEU A 81 9.44 -10.24 -18.79
CA LEU A 81 9.29 -8.92 -19.43
C LEU A 81 9.88 -8.88 -20.85
N THR A 82 10.67 -9.90 -21.21
CA THR A 82 11.33 -10.03 -22.51
C THR A 82 11.25 -11.47 -23.02
N TYR A 83 11.59 -11.67 -24.30
CA TYR A 83 11.66 -12.99 -24.93
C TYR A 83 13.02 -13.70 -24.71
N ASP A 84 13.92 -13.18 -23.90
CA ASP A 84 15.29 -13.71 -23.74
C ASP A 84 15.33 -15.19 -23.27
N HIS A 85 14.27 -15.66 -22.64
CA HIS A 85 14.13 -17.03 -22.11
C HIS A 85 12.93 -17.79 -22.69
N GLN A 86 12.59 -17.53 -23.94
CA GLN A 86 11.48 -18.15 -24.66
C GLN A 86 11.68 -19.68 -24.90
N ASP A 87 12.92 -20.17 -24.77
CA ASP A 87 13.27 -21.59 -24.81
C ASP A 87 12.58 -22.40 -23.72
N ARG A 88 12.18 -21.77 -22.63
CA ARG A 88 11.41 -22.38 -21.57
C ARG A 88 9.94 -21.94 -21.60
N GLU A 89 9.10 -22.77 -22.15
CA GLU A 89 7.65 -22.52 -22.27
C GLU A 89 6.86 -22.67 -20.97
N LEU A 90 7.32 -23.52 -20.05
CA LEU A 90 6.62 -23.77 -18.78
C LEU A 90 6.94 -22.72 -17.72
N PRO A 91 5.97 -22.36 -16.86
CA PRO A 91 6.21 -21.44 -15.75
C PRO A 91 7.26 -22.01 -14.78
N TYR A 92 7.98 -21.13 -14.12
CA TYR A 92 8.87 -21.52 -13.04
C TYR A 92 8.05 -21.88 -11.79
N ALA A 93 8.23 -23.10 -11.27
CA ALA A 93 7.65 -23.44 -9.99
C ALA A 93 8.16 -22.49 -8.88
N PRO A 94 7.31 -22.04 -7.96
CA PRO A 94 7.77 -21.31 -6.78
C PRO A 94 8.70 -22.19 -5.96
N VAL A 95 9.80 -21.61 -5.46
CA VAL A 95 10.80 -22.37 -4.72
C VAL A 95 10.74 -22.00 -3.23
N PRO A 96 10.68 -22.99 -2.31
CA PRO A 96 10.79 -22.71 -0.89
C PRO A 96 12.06 -21.92 -0.57
N LEU A 97 11.99 -21.00 0.37
CA LEU A 97 13.11 -20.11 0.69
C LEU A 97 14.39 -20.85 1.10
N SER A 98 14.22 -22.03 1.74
CA SER A 98 15.32 -22.92 2.12
C SER A 98 16.14 -23.47 0.93
N ALA A 99 15.55 -23.54 -0.25
CA ALA A 99 16.19 -24.04 -1.46
C ALA A 99 16.64 -22.92 -2.43
N ALA A 100 16.31 -21.65 -2.13
CA ALA A 100 16.56 -20.53 -3.04
C ALA A 100 18.05 -20.17 -3.19
N THR A 101 18.90 -20.52 -2.24
CA THR A 101 20.33 -20.18 -2.24
C THR A 101 21.15 -20.95 -3.28
N SER A 102 20.62 -22.05 -3.80
CA SER A 102 21.31 -22.91 -4.79
C SER A 102 20.85 -22.68 -6.23
N LEU A 103 19.93 -21.73 -6.45
CA LEU A 103 19.36 -21.52 -7.77
C LEU A 103 20.13 -20.44 -8.57
N PRO A 104 20.17 -20.56 -9.91
CA PRO A 104 20.63 -19.47 -10.76
C PRO A 104 19.85 -18.19 -10.48
N SER A 105 20.51 -17.05 -10.66
CA SER A 105 19.90 -15.72 -10.53
C SER A 105 18.58 -15.66 -11.30
N ALA A 106 17.58 -15.01 -10.71
CA ALA A 106 16.33 -14.71 -11.40
C ALA A 106 16.61 -13.78 -12.59
N ASN A 107 15.75 -13.85 -13.60
CA ASN A 107 15.77 -12.93 -14.74
C ASN A 107 15.30 -11.53 -14.29
N ASN A 108 16.15 -10.83 -13.56
CA ASN A 108 15.83 -9.51 -13.03
C ASN A 108 15.97 -8.47 -14.15
N CYS A 109 14.88 -8.22 -14.87
CA CYS A 109 14.81 -7.07 -15.76
C CYS A 109 14.51 -5.82 -14.93
N PHE A 110 15.44 -4.89 -14.89
CA PHE A 110 15.25 -3.57 -14.28
C PHE A 110 14.70 -2.60 -15.32
N VAL A 111 13.48 -2.08 -15.08
CA VAL A 111 12.82 -1.09 -15.92
C VAL A 111 13.11 0.29 -15.36
N GLU A 112 14.00 1.04 -16.02
CA GLU A 112 14.61 2.27 -15.51
C GLU A 112 13.59 3.41 -15.32
N ASP A 113 12.69 3.57 -16.30
CA ASP A 113 11.63 4.58 -16.32
C ASP A 113 10.37 4.16 -15.54
N GLN A 114 10.25 2.87 -15.17
CA GLN A 114 9.12 2.33 -14.40
C GLN A 114 9.62 1.39 -13.31
N ARG A 115 10.35 1.92 -12.33
CA ARG A 115 10.99 1.15 -11.26
C ARG A 115 10.04 0.27 -10.44
N ILE A 116 8.77 0.64 -10.36
CA ILE A 116 7.75 -0.12 -9.64
C ILE A 116 7.53 -1.51 -10.26
N LEU A 117 7.79 -1.70 -11.57
CA LEU A 117 7.76 -3.01 -12.22
C LEU A 117 8.89 -3.94 -11.78
N SER A 118 9.91 -3.45 -11.09
CA SER A 118 10.95 -4.26 -10.46
C SER A 118 10.62 -4.67 -9.02
N GLN A 119 9.44 -4.32 -8.53
CA GLN A 119 8.97 -4.59 -7.18
C GLN A 119 7.64 -5.36 -7.24
N HIS A 120 6.62 -4.81 -6.60
CA HIS A 120 5.26 -5.33 -6.63
C HIS A 120 4.25 -4.19 -6.76
N ILE A 121 3.09 -4.49 -7.32
CA ILE A 121 1.94 -3.59 -7.40
C ILE A 121 0.74 -4.30 -6.78
N PHE A 122 0.04 -3.62 -5.89
CA PHE A 122 -1.24 -4.06 -5.37
C PHE A 122 -2.32 -3.03 -5.70
N LEU A 123 -3.41 -3.51 -6.29
CA LEU A 123 -4.62 -2.75 -6.52
C LEU A 123 -5.78 -3.43 -5.79
N GLU A 124 -6.44 -2.71 -4.90
CA GLU A 124 -7.61 -3.20 -4.17
C GLU A 124 -8.78 -3.48 -5.12
N SER A 125 -8.89 -2.69 -6.21
CA SER A 125 -9.83 -2.92 -7.30
C SER A 125 -9.12 -2.84 -8.64
N GLY A 126 -9.05 -3.96 -9.32
CA GLY A 126 -8.51 -4.11 -10.68
C GLY A 126 -9.60 -4.34 -11.74
N MET A 127 -10.80 -3.85 -11.52
CA MET A 127 -11.91 -4.06 -12.49
C MET A 127 -11.56 -3.55 -13.89
N THR A 128 -10.78 -2.49 -14.00
CA THR A 128 -10.29 -1.99 -15.30
C THR A 128 -9.37 -2.96 -16.02
N CYS A 129 -8.81 -3.95 -15.31
CA CYS A 129 -7.92 -4.96 -15.87
C CYS A 129 -8.68 -6.16 -16.45
N TRP A 130 -9.98 -6.33 -16.10
CA TRP A 130 -10.75 -7.53 -16.36
C TRP A 130 -10.80 -7.92 -17.84
N GLU A 131 -11.15 -6.99 -18.73
CA GLU A 131 -11.27 -7.26 -20.17
C GLU A 131 -9.97 -7.78 -20.79
N LEU A 132 -8.82 -7.22 -20.37
CA LEU A 132 -7.52 -7.68 -20.85
C LEU A 132 -7.16 -9.06 -20.31
N LEU A 133 -7.47 -9.34 -19.04
CA LEU A 133 -7.24 -10.63 -18.40
C LEU A 133 -8.08 -11.73 -19.09
N GLU A 134 -9.36 -11.47 -19.31
CA GLU A 134 -10.26 -12.40 -19.99
C GLU A 134 -9.78 -12.74 -21.41
N ARG A 135 -9.33 -11.74 -22.15
CA ARG A 135 -8.76 -11.95 -23.49
C ARG A 135 -7.46 -12.73 -23.48
N ILE A 136 -6.58 -12.50 -22.51
CA ILE A 136 -5.34 -13.30 -22.35
C ILE A 136 -5.69 -14.78 -22.06
N LEU A 137 -6.67 -15.04 -21.19
CA LEU A 137 -7.17 -16.38 -20.92
C LEU A 137 -7.75 -17.06 -22.16
N ASP A 138 -8.55 -16.33 -22.97
CA ASP A 138 -9.11 -16.87 -24.20
C ASP A 138 -8.00 -17.26 -25.19
N GLU A 139 -6.99 -16.45 -25.39
CA GLU A 139 -5.85 -16.77 -26.26
C GLU A 139 -5.11 -18.04 -25.78
N PHE A 140 -4.89 -18.18 -24.47
CA PHE A 140 -4.21 -19.35 -23.90
C PHE A 140 -5.07 -20.61 -23.95
N SER A 141 -6.40 -20.50 -23.83
CA SER A 141 -7.31 -21.65 -23.89
C SER A 141 -7.52 -22.13 -25.32
N THR A 142 -7.64 -21.23 -26.28
CA THR A 142 -7.95 -21.53 -27.68
C THR A 142 -6.71 -21.80 -28.54
N ARG A 143 -5.56 -21.26 -28.14
CA ARG A 143 -4.25 -21.38 -28.83
C ARG A 143 -4.35 -21.10 -30.34
N ARG A 144 -5.06 -20.06 -30.73
CA ARG A 144 -5.15 -19.59 -32.12
C ARG A 144 -3.77 -19.25 -32.68
N ILE A 145 -3.67 -19.14 -34.00
CA ILE A 145 -2.42 -18.73 -34.64
C ILE A 145 -1.93 -17.41 -34.01
N LEU A 146 -0.65 -17.31 -33.64
CA LEU A 146 -0.02 -16.17 -32.99
C LEU A 146 -0.64 -15.81 -31.61
N TYR A 147 -1.18 -16.79 -30.89
CA TYR A 147 -1.79 -16.56 -29.57
C TYR A 147 -0.81 -15.97 -28.55
N ARG A 148 0.48 -16.32 -28.62
CA ARG A 148 1.52 -15.80 -27.72
C ARG A 148 1.81 -14.33 -28.01
N GLU A 149 1.90 -13.94 -29.26
CA GLU A 149 2.11 -12.56 -29.71
C GLU A 149 0.91 -11.69 -29.30
N THR A 150 -0.31 -12.21 -29.48
CA THR A 150 -1.52 -11.52 -29.04
C THR A 150 -1.53 -11.38 -27.52
N ALA A 151 -1.25 -12.45 -26.79
CA ALA A 151 -1.18 -12.42 -25.33
C ALA A 151 -0.08 -11.47 -24.82
N SER A 152 1.08 -11.40 -25.49
CA SER A 152 2.16 -10.46 -25.20
C SER A 152 1.68 -9.00 -25.32
N ALA A 153 1.02 -8.67 -26.43
CA ALA A 153 0.49 -7.33 -26.65
C ALA A 153 -0.57 -6.94 -25.61
N LEU A 154 -1.49 -7.86 -25.30
CA LEU A 154 -2.52 -7.68 -24.28
C LEU A 154 -1.91 -7.51 -22.88
N LEU A 155 -0.89 -8.31 -22.56
CA LEU A 155 -0.19 -8.21 -21.29
C LEU A 155 0.57 -6.89 -21.15
N LYS A 156 1.20 -6.39 -22.22
CA LYS A 156 1.81 -5.05 -22.21
C LYS A 156 0.76 -3.95 -21.91
N ALA A 157 -0.41 -4.04 -22.51
CA ALA A 157 -1.53 -3.14 -22.20
C ALA A 157 -1.98 -3.28 -20.74
N LEU A 158 -2.05 -4.51 -20.21
CA LEU A 158 -2.38 -4.78 -18.81
C LEU A 158 -1.35 -4.15 -17.85
N LEU A 159 -0.06 -4.24 -18.15
CA LEU A 159 1.00 -3.57 -17.36
C LEU A 159 0.81 -2.05 -17.32
N VAL A 160 0.38 -1.43 -18.43
CA VAL A 160 0.01 0.01 -18.45
C VAL A 160 -1.17 0.29 -17.51
N GLN A 161 -2.20 -0.57 -17.49
CA GLN A 161 -3.34 -0.40 -16.58
C GLN A 161 -2.90 -0.52 -15.12
N LEU A 162 -2.05 -1.49 -14.79
CA LEU A 162 -1.50 -1.66 -13.44
C LEU A 162 -0.69 -0.44 -13.01
N LEU A 163 0.17 0.11 -13.88
CA LEU A 163 0.94 1.32 -13.60
C LEU A 163 0.03 2.53 -13.36
N ARG A 164 -0.97 2.74 -14.21
CA ARG A 164 -1.94 3.84 -14.05
C ARG A 164 -2.74 3.69 -12.74
N GLY A 165 -3.20 2.48 -12.43
CA GLY A 165 -3.91 2.20 -11.19
C GLY A 165 -3.04 2.45 -9.95
N SER A 166 -1.77 2.07 -9.99
CA SER A 166 -0.82 2.32 -8.88
C SER A 166 -0.56 3.81 -8.66
N MET A 167 -0.43 4.59 -9.73
CA MET A 167 -0.26 6.05 -9.65
C MET A 167 -1.52 6.74 -9.11
N GLN A 168 -2.71 6.30 -9.53
CA GLN A 168 -3.98 6.82 -9.02
C GLN A 168 -4.16 6.52 -7.53
N SER A 169 -3.81 5.31 -7.09
CA SER A 169 -3.88 4.92 -5.67
C SER A 169 -2.92 5.75 -4.82
N VAL A 170 -1.73 6.06 -5.30
CA VAL A 170 -0.76 6.95 -4.63
C VAL A 170 -1.29 8.38 -4.54
N SER A 171 -1.86 8.91 -5.63
CA SER A 171 -2.45 10.26 -5.66
C SER A 171 -3.68 10.36 -4.76
N GLN A 172 -4.58 9.37 -4.80
CA GLN A 172 -5.75 9.31 -3.90
C GLN A 172 -5.35 9.15 -2.44
N SER A 173 -4.32 8.35 -2.17
CA SER A 173 -3.78 8.13 -0.82
C SER A 173 -3.16 9.41 -0.26
N ALA A 174 -2.38 10.14 -1.06
CA ALA A 174 -1.82 11.44 -0.67
C ALA A 174 -2.95 12.45 -0.39
N GLY A 175 -3.93 12.56 -1.28
CA GLY A 175 -5.09 13.42 -1.10
C GLY A 175 -5.95 13.05 0.12
N ALA A 176 -6.04 11.77 0.49
CA ALA A 176 -6.71 11.34 1.71
C ALA A 176 -5.95 11.80 2.97
N VAL A 177 -4.62 11.69 2.98
CA VAL A 177 -3.79 12.17 4.10
C VAL A 177 -3.90 13.70 4.23
N GLU A 178 -3.83 14.43 3.12
CA GLU A 178 -4.00 15.90 3.12
C GLU A 178 -5.36 16.31 3.70
N LYS A 179 -6.47 15.66 3.28
CA LYS A 179 -7.81 15.89 3.85
C LYS A 179 -7.86 15.68 5.36
N ILE A 180 -7.19 14.64 5.87
CA ILE A 180 -7.11 14.38 7.31
C ILE A 180 -6.34 15.50 8.00
N ILE A 181 -5.19 15.91 7.47
CA ILE A 181 -4.35 16.97 8.01
C ILE A 181 -5.12 18.30 8.07
N ASP A 182 -5.76 18.68 6.97
CA ASP A 182 -6.56 19.92 6.88
C ASP A 182 -7.72 19.89 7.89
N HIS A 183 -8.42 18.75 8.00
CA HIS A 183 -9.49 18.60 8.98
C HIS A 183 -8.97 18.73 10.42
N ILE A 184 -7.83 18.12 10.75
CA ILE A 184 -7.22 18.24 12.08
C ILE A 184 -6.86 19.69 12.38
N HIS A 185 -6.22 20.40 11.46
CA HIS A 185 -5.82 21.80 11.67
C HIS A 185 -7.01 22.75 11.82
N THR A 186 -8.12 22.46 11.15
CA THR A 186 -9.34 23.29 11.21
C THR A 186 -10.18 23.00 12.45
N HIS A 187 -10.25 21.73 12.90
CA HIS A 187 -11.16 21.28 13.96
C HIS A 187 -10.44 20.66 15.16
N TYR A 188 -9.13 20.98 15.38
CA TYR A 188 -8.28 20.33 16.39
C TYR A 188 -8.87 20.32 17.81
N ASN A 189 -9.70 21.28 18.17
CA ASN A 189 -10.35 21.39 19.47
C ASN A 189 -11.62 20.54 19.63
N GLU A 190 -12.10 19.92 18.57
CA GLU A 190 -13.29 19.08 18.57
C GLU A 190 -12.94 17.59 18.83
N PRO A 191 -13.91 16.77 19.30
CA PRO A 191 -13.73 15.34 19.38
C PRO A 191 -13.53 14.73 17.99
N MET A 192 -12.46 13.97 17.81
CA MET A 192 -12.14 13.29 16.56
C MET A 192 -12.03 11.79 16.78
N SER A 193 -12.59 10.99 15.85
CA SER A 193 -12.53 9.54 15.85
C SER A 193 -12.03 9.00 14.52
N ASN A 194 -11.47 7.79 14.51
CA ASN A 194 -11.09 7.13 13.27
C ASN A 194 -12.29 6.94 12.33
N ALA A 195 -13.49 6.72 12.87
CA ALA A 195 -14.73 6.62 12.09
C ALA A 195 -15.06 7.93 11.33
N LEU A 196 -14.73 9.08 11.89
CA LEU A 196 -14.86 10.36 11.20
C LEU A 196 -13.94 10.42 9.97
N PHE A 197 -12.67 10.08 10.13
CA PHE A 197 -11.71 10.07 9.04
C PHE A 197 -12.00 9.02 7.98
N SER A 198 -12.53 7.86 8.38
CA SER A 198 -13.04 6.84 7.46
C SER A 198 -14.14 7.39 6.55
N ARG A 199 -15.11 8.13 7.11
CA ARG A 199 -16.18 8.79 6.33
C ARG A 199 -15.66 9.89 5.41
N LEU A 200 -14.69 10.69 5.87
CA LEU A 200 -14.11 11.78 5.09
C LEU A 200 -13.32 11.31 3.87
N THR A 201 -12.70 10.15 3.98
CA THR A 201 -11.75 9.66 2.97
C THR A 201 -12.27 8.47 2.16
N GLY A 202 -13.30 7.75 2.67
CA GLY A 202 -13.79 6.51 2.11
C GLY A 202 -12.93 5.27 2.41
N TYR A 203 -11.86 5.41 3.18
CA TYR A 203 -10.98 4.30 3.55
C TYR A 203 -11.31 3.71 4.92
N HIS A 204 -11.07 2.41 5.10
CA HIS A 204 -11.22 1.74 6.38
C HIS A 204 -10.24 2.29 7.44
N GLU A 205 -10.65 2.41 8.68
CA GLU A 205 -9.89 3.02 9.80
C GLU A 205 -8.48 2.44 9.98
N TYR A 206 -8.35 1.12 9.91
CA TYR A 206 -7.06 0.44 10.04
C TYR A 206 -6.08 0.83 8.91
N TYR A 207 -6.59 0.91 7.68
CA TYR A 207 -5.81 1.33 6.52
C TYR A 207 -5.37 2.78 6.64
N LEU A 208 -6.26 3.67 7.09
CA LEU A 208 -5.97 5.10 7.26
C LEU A 208 -4.83 5.35 8.26
N ASN A 209 -4.83 4.71 9.42
CA ASN A 209 -3.75 4.87 10.39
C ASN A 209 -2.40 4.45 9.81
N ARG A 210 -2.35 3.35 9.07
CA ARG A 210 -1.13 2.86 8.42
C ARG A 210 -0.66 3.80 7.31
N LEU A 211 -1.59 4.29 6.49
CA LEU A 211 -1.34 5.25 5.42
C LEU A 211 -0.80 6.56 5.99
N PHE A 212 -1.48 7.11 6.98
CA PHE A 212 -1.11 8.35 7.64
C PHE A 212 0.27 8.25 8.31
N THR A 213 0.55 7.15 9.03
CA THR A 213 1.85 6.92 9.65
C THR A 213 2.97 6.83 8.62
N ARG A 214 2.73 6.21 7.47
CA ARG A 214 3.71 6.15 6.37
C ARG A 214 4.06 7.52 5.82
N HIS A 215 3.08 8.43 5.73
CA HIS A 215 3.28 9.77 5.15
C HIS A 215 3.81 10.80 6.15
N THR A 216 3.38 10.72 7.43
CA THR A 216 3.67 11.74 8.45
C THR A 216 4.68 11.30 9.50
N GLY A 217 4.99 10.00 9.57
CA GLY A 217 5.83 9.41 10.62
C GLY A 217 5.13 9.20 11.96
N SER A 218 3.85 9.61 12.12
CA SER A 218 3.10 9.50 13.38
C SER A 218 1.68 8.97 13.14
N THR A 219 1.06 8.38 14.18
CA THR A 219 -0.35 7.99 14.08
C THR A 219 -1.26 9.21 14.02
N ILE A 220 -2.48 9.06 13.48
CA ILE A 220 -3.47 10.14 13.43
C ILE A 220 -3.72 10.72 14.84
N HIS A 221 -3.88 9.86 15.84
CA HIS A 221 -4.11 10.27 17.23
C HIS A 221 -2.93 11.10 17.78
N GLN A 222 -1.70 10.64 17.54
CA GLN A 222 -0.48 11.36 17.95
C GLN A 222 -0.41 12.74 17.30
N TYR A 223 -0.68 12.80 16.01
CA TYR A 223 -0.67 14.05 15.25
C TYR A 223 -1.70 15.07 15.78
N ILE A 224 -2.93 14.62 16.12
CA ILE A 224 -3.96 15.46 16.75
C ILE A 224 -3.43 16.05 18.06
N LEU A 225 -2.83 15.22 18.90
CA LEU A 225 -2.29 15.69 20.19
C LEU A 225 -1.17 16.71 20.00
N ASP A 226 -0.28 16.51 19.04
CA ASP A 226 0.83 17.43 18.76
C ASP A 226 0.33 18.80 18.25
N VAL A 227 -0.70 18.79 17.39
CA VAL A 227 -1.37 20.03 16.93
C VAL A 227 -2.00 20.76 18.12
N ARG A 228 -2.72 20.07 18.99
CA ARG A 228 -3.32 20.64 20.21
C ARG A 228 -2.27 21.27 21.13
N ILE A 229 -1.14 20.60 21.35
CA ILE A 229 -0.03 21.14 22.15
C ILE A 229 0.58 22.38 21.49
N SER A 230 0.72 22.41 20.18
CA SER A 230 1.20 23.58 19.45
C SER A 230 0.30 24.80 19.70
N HIS A 231 -1.02 24.63 19.66
CA HIS A 231 -1.98 25.66 19.98
C HIS A 231 -1.96 26.05 21.46
N ALA A 232 -1.85 25.08 22.37
CA ALA A 232 -1.73 25.33 23.80
C ALA A 232 -0.51 26.18 24.15
N ARG A 233 0.64 25.95 23.51
CA ARG A 233 1.85 26.80 23.68
C ARG A 233 1.58 28.26 23.35
N LYS A 234 0.90 28.53 22.22
CA LYS A 234 0.53 29.91 21.82
C LYS A 234 -0.38 30.58 22.85
N ILE A 235 -1.40 29.86 23.35
CA ILE A 235 -2.33 30.37 24.34
C ILE A 235 -1.60 30.63 25.67
N LEU A 236 -0.72 29.75 26.13
CA LEU A 236 0.03 29.88 27.37
C LEU A 236 0.98 31.06 27.38
N ILE A 237 1.57 31.42 26.24
CA ILE A 237 2.45 32.59 26.10
C ILE A 237 1.64 33.90 26.09
N ASN A 238 0.53 33.91 25.36
CA ASN A 238 -0.20 35.13 25.05
C ASN A 238 -1.33 35.46 26.04
N THR A 239 -1.65 34.56 26.99
CA THR A 239 -2.76 34.77 27.94
C THR A 239 -2.46 34.27 29.35
N ASP A 240 -3.24 34.77 30.32
CA ASP A 240 -3.25 34.31 31.72
C ASP A 240 -4.36 33.32 32.04
N LEU A 241 -4.99 32.74 31.04
CA LEU A 241 -6.09 31.79 31.23
C LEU A 241 -5.69 30.64 32.17
N PRO A 242 -6.59 30.16 33.04
CA PRO A 242 -6.37 28.96 33.85
C PRO A 242 -6.01 27.75 32.97
N LEU A 243 -5.16 26.87 33.50
CA LEU A 243 -4.72 25.70 32.73
C LEU A 243 -5.88 24.79 32.30
N SER A 244 -6.92 24.72 33.13
CA SER A 244 -8.16 23.97 32.79
C SER A 244 -8.85 24.53 31.54
N VAL A 245 -8.93 25.87 31.47
CA VAL A 245 -9.52 26.54 30.31
C VAL A 245 -8.65 26.41 29.07
N VAL A 246 -7.32 26.44 29.22
CA VAL A 246 -6.40 26.16 28.09
C VAL A 246 -6.57 24.74 27.56
N ALA A 247 -6.60 23.74 28.45
CA ALA A 247 -6.79 22.35 28.08
C ALA A 247 -8.11 22.13 27.32
N GLU A 248 -9.20 22.69 27.84
CA GLU A 248 -10.54 22.62 27.21
C GLU A 248 -10.53 23.31 25.82
N LYS A 249 -9.99 24.53 25.72
CA LYS A 249 -9.93 25.27 24.45
C LYS A 249 -9.15 24.56 23.35
N VAL A 250 -8.19 23.72 23.70
CA VAL A 250 -7.43 22.95 22.72
C VAL A 250 -7.92 21.52 22.57
N GLY A 251 -9.06 21.17 23.19
CA GLY A 251 -9.76 19.90 22.98
C GLY A 251 -9.31 18.73 23.85
N PHE A 252 -8.61 18.98 24.98
CA PHE A 252 -8.35 17.93 25.96
C PHE A 252 -9.52 17.79 26.92
N SER A 253 -10.00 16.55 27.10
CA SER A 253 -11.08 16.22 28.05
C SER A 253 -10.60 16.12 29.51
N SER A 254 -9.29 16.07 29.76
CA SER A 254 -8.70 15.93 31.09
C SER A 254 -7.48 16.84 31.26
N ASN A 255 -7.48 17.67 32.29
CA ASN A 255 -6.36 18.51 32.68
C ASN A 255 -5.10 17.72 33.07
N THR A 256 -5.29 16.55 33.68
CA THR A 256 -4.19 15.67 34.06
C THR A 256 -3.52 15.11 32.82
N TYR A 257 -4.31 14.62 31.86
CA TYR A 257 -3.80 14.12 30.60
C TYR A 257 -3.12 15.21 29.77
N PHE A 258 -3.73 16.40 29.69
CA PHE A 258 -3.11 17.57 29.07
C PHE A 258 -1.74 17.89 29.65
N SER A 259 -1.64 18.01 30.98
CA SER A 259 -0.40 18.37 31.67
C SER A 259 0.71 17.33 31.47
N THR A 260 0.34 16.05 31.52
CA THR A 260 1.27 14.94 31.30
C THR A 260 1.79 14.95 29.86
N TYR A 261 0.89 15.04 28.89
CA TYR A 261 1.24 15.03 27.47
C TYR A 261 2.04 16.28 27.09
N PHE A 262 1.63 17.46 27.60
CA PHE A 262 2.35 18.72 27.39
C PHE A 262 3.81 18.61 27.88
N ARG A 263 4.02 18.05 29.08
CA ARG A 263 5.36 17.83 29.61
C ARG A 263 6.16 16.83 28.77
N GLN A 264 5.55 15.77 28.33
CA GLN A 264 6.19 14.76 27.44
C GLN A 264 6.64 15.38 26.12
N SER A 265 5.79 16.23 25.51
CA SER A 265 6.06 16.88 24.23
C SER A 265 7.05 18.04 24.31
N THR A 266 7.06 18.80 25.42
CA THR A 266 7.84 20.06 25.53
C THR A 266 9.00 20.01 26.53
N GLY A 267 9.09 18.95 27.35
CA GLY A 267 10.06 18.82 28.45
C GLY A 267 9.68 19.63 29.70
N LEU A 268 8.68 20.51 29.65
CA LEU A 268 8.26 21.37 30.75
C LEU A 268 6.78 21.17 31.08
N SER A 269 6.39 21.34 32.36
CA SER A 269 4.97 21.45 32.68
C SER A 269 4.36 22.72 32.07
N PRO A 270 3.03 22.78 31.81
CA PRO A 270 2.38 23.97 31.27
C PRO A 270 2.65 25.24 32.11
N THR A 271 2.67 25.10 33.45
CA THR A 271 2.99 26.21 34.35
C THR A 271 4.45 26.69 34.22
N GLN A 272 5.40 25.73 34.17
CA GLN A 272 6.82 26.07 33.98
C GLN A 272 7.05 26.67 32.59
N PHE A 273 6.37 26.18 31.58
CA PHE A 273 6.45 26.69 30.20
C PHE A 273 5.97 28.15 30.17
N ARG A 274 4.79 28.47 30.76
CA ARG A 274 4.26 29.82 30.86
C ARG A 274 5.24 30.75 31.57
N LYS A 275 5.75 30.35 32.76
CA LYS A 275 6.68 31.16 33.54
C LYS A 275 7.97 31.46 32.76
N LYS A 276 8.52 30.49 32.06
CA LYS A 276 9.75 30.64 31.29
C LYS A 276 9.60 31.64 30.13
N HIS A 277 8.46 31.58 29.40
CA HIS A 277 8.28 32.33 28.17
C HIS A 277 7.56 33.69 28.35
N LYS A 278 6.87 33.95 29.49
CA LYS A 278 6.36 35.28 29.82
C LYS A 278 7.42 36.24 30.38
N ASN A 279 8.47 35.74 31.01
CA ASN A 279 9.55 36.56 31.55
C ASN A 279 10.58 36.96 30.48
N THR A 280 10.33 36.68 29.21
CA THR A 280 11.25 36.94 28.08
C THR A 280 10.69 38.06 27.15
N LEU A 281 9.52 38.60 27.48
CA LEU A 281 8.88 39.77 26.86
C LEU A 281 8.88 40.97 27.86
#